data_02c405edeec58f40271173473f42d777
#
_entry.id   02c405edeec58f40271173473f42d777
#
_cell.length_a   1.000
_cell.length_b   1.000
_cell.length_c   1.000
_cell.angle_alpha   90.00
_cell.angle_beta   90.00
_cell.angle_gamma   90.00
#
_symmetry.space_group_name_H-M   'P 1'
#
loop_
_entity.id
_entity.type
_entity.pdbx_description
1 polymer ?
#
loop_
_entity_poly.entity_id
_entity_poly.type
_entity_poly.pdbx_seq_one_letter_code
_entity_poly.pdbx_strand_id
1 'polypeptide(L)'
;GAKTGRDGIGGAIMASEEFEEGEDKRPTVQVGDPFYEKMLLEASLELFETGTVIASQDMGAAGLTSSTTEVAIKGNCGIELELSKVPLREEGMEPWEILLSESQERMLFILDPYAMINKTVTNIFDKWDLDCFVLGRLTNTNKFVVTEKGKTVCDIPLKTLEAPELSRPHTINPIGELPFAPIITDFNMKWVWEQYDSQVMGNTIQCFHDDPAIVRIPNSKKAIAMTTNSNVQLCNYYPKKGIELIINLCYGALERVGAKPLGITNCLNF
;
A
#
# COMPACT_ATOMS: atom_id res chain seq x y z
N GLY A 1 -2.14 -3.38 16.30
CA GLY A 1 -1.41 -2.32 15.59
C GLY A 1 -1.40 -0.99 16.31
N ALA A 2 -0.79 0.02 15.70
CA ALA A 2 -0.71 1.36 16.28
C ALA A 2 -2.09 2.01 16.47
N LYS A 3 -2.16 2.98 17.38
CA LYS A 3 -3.37 3.77 17.59
C LYS A 3 -3.57 4.76 16.45
N THR A 4 -4.84 4.98 16.09
CA THR A 4 -5.24 5.90 15.03
C THR A 4 -5.12 7.36 15.48
N GLY A 5 -4.46 8.20 14.70
CA GLY A 5 -4.36 9.65 14.89
C GLY A 5 -4.83 10.41 13.66
N ARG A 6 -4.71 11.73 13.66
CA ARG A 6 -5.06 12.61 12.52
C ARG A 6 -4.01 12.62 11.41
N ASP A 7 -2.90 11.94 11.60
CA ASP A 7 -1.83 11.89 10.63
C ASP A 7 -2.24 11.12 9.36
N GLY A 8 -1.71 11.55 8.24
CA GLY A 8 -1.91 10.92 6.95
C GLY A 8 -3.28 11.11 6.30
N ILE A 9 -4.18 11.90 6.89
CA ILE A 9 -5.48 12.18 6.25
C ILE A 9 -5.22 12.91 4.93
N GLY A 10 -5.57 12.25 3.82
CA GLY A 10 -5.27 12.73 2.47
C GLY A 10 -3.80 12.57 2.05
N GLY A 11 -2.97 11.80 2.79
CA GLY A 11 -1.55 11.61 2.50
C GLY A 11 -1.27 11.03 1.13
N ALA A 12 -2.10 10.10 0.66
CA ALA A 12 -1.98 9.55 -0.68
C ALA A 12 -2.29 10.57 -1.79
N ILE A 13 -3.17 11.54 -1.51
CA ILE A 13 -3.51 12.62 -2.45
C ILE A 13 -2.34 13.60 -2.53
N MET A 14 -1.66 13.87 -1.43
CA MET A 14 -0.53 14.80 -1.36
C MET A 14 0.60 14.44 -2.33
N ALA A 15 0.81 13.15 -2.61
CA ALA A 15 1.81 12.71 -3.57
C ALA A 15 1.54 13.19 -5.01
N SER A 16 0.30 13.61 -5.30
CA SER A 16 -0.16 14.07 -6.61
C SER A 16 -0.56 15.55 -6.63
N GLU A 17 -0.41 16.27 -5.52
CA GLU A 17 -0.73 17.69 -5.41
C GLU A 17 0.48 18.58 -5.66
N GLU A 18 0.25 19.78 -6.23
CA GLU A 18 1.24 20.84 -6.25
C GLU A 18 1.30 21.51 -4.86
N PHE A 19 2.52 21.84 -4.42
CA PHE A 19 2.73 22.54 -3.14
C PHE A 19 2.57 24.04 -3.35
N GLU A 20 1.63 24.64 -2.63
CA GLU A 20 1.52 26.11 -2.55
C GLU A 20 2.33 26.65 -1.35
N GLU A 21 3.02 27.78 -1.52
CA GLU A 21 3.76 28.43 -0.44
C GLU A 21 2.80 28.87 0.67
N GLY A 22 3.04 28.38 1.90
CA GLY A 22 2.30 28.80 3.10
C GLY A 22 1.21 27.83 3.58
N GLU A 23 0.96 26.72 2.90
CA GLU A 23 0.05 25.68 3.41
C GLU A 23 0.73 24.82 4.50
N ASP A 24 0.07 24.71 5.64
CA ASP A 24 0.49 23.76 6.70
C ASP A 24 -0.06 22.36 6.40
N LYS A 25 0.75 21.53 5.73
CA LYS A 25 0.37 20.14 5.36
C LYS A 25 0.79 19.10 6.42
N ARG A 26 1.06 19.51 7.65
CA ARG A 26 1.43 18.60 8.75
C ARG A 26 0.46 17.45 8.97
N PRO A 27 -0.88 17.61 8.83
CA PRO A 27 -1.81 16.49 8.97
C PRO A 27 -1.61 15.38 7.95
N THR A 28 -0.97 15.67 6.81
CA THR A 28 -0.72 14.70 5.75
C THR A 28 0.58 13.92 5.93
N VAL A 29 1.46 14.36 6.84
CA VAL A 29 2.70 13.67 7.16
C VAL A 29 2.40 12.47 8.05
N GLN A 30 2.90 11.31 7.63
CA GLN A 30 2.78 10.06 8.38
C GLN A 30 4.02 9.87 9.26
N VAL A 31 3.80 9.46 10.51
CA VAL A 31 4.87 9.15 11.45
C VAL A 31 5.05 7.63 11.48
N GLY A 32 6.20 7.14 11.04
CA GLY A 32 6.55 5.73 11.08
C GLY A 32 7.30 5.36 12.37
N ASP A 33 7.07 4.14 12.85
CA ASP A 33 7.80 3.51 13.95
C ASP A 33 8.35 2.14 13.49
N PRO A 34 9.61 2.07 13.03
CA PRO A 34 10.20 0.83 12.50
C PRO A 34 10.24 -0.32 13.52
N PHE A 35 10.36 -0.02 14.81
CA PHE A 35 10.33 -1.04 15.85
C PHE A 35 8.94 -1.63 16.00
N TYR A 36 7.93 -0.77 16.02
CA TYR A 36 6.53 -1.19 16.11
C TYR A 36 6.11 -1.98 14.86
N GLU A 37 6.56 -1.55 13.68
CA GLU A 37 6.36 -2.26 12.42
C GLU A 37 6.96 -3.67 12.47
N LYS A 38 8.18 -3.82 12.98
CA LYS A 38 8.82 -5.13 13.13
C LYS A 38 8.00 -6.05 14.02
N MET A 39 7.50 -5.57 15.16
CA MET A 39 6.64 -6.36 16.05
C MET A 39 5.33 -6.75 15.35
N LEU A 40 4.70 -5.83 14.61
CA LEU A 40 3.47 -6.10 13.87
C LEU A 40 3.70 -7.15 12.77
N LEU A 41 4.83 -7.08 12.06
CA LEU A 41 5.21 -8.06 11.06
C LEU A 41 5.34 -9.47 11.67
N GLU A 42 6.08 -9.63 12.76
CA GLU A 42 6.28 -10.91 13.41
C GLU A 42 4.96 -11.49 13.97
N ALA A 43 4.15 -10.64 14.63
CA ALA A 43 2.84 -11.05 15.12
C ALA A 43 1.90 -11.48 13.99
N SER A 44 1.96 -10.78 12.85
CA SER A 44 1.16 -11.12 11.67
C SER A 44 1.58 -12.47 11.07
N LEU A 45 2.88 -12.74 10.96
CA LEU A 45 3.39 -14.02 10.47
C LEU A 45 2.96 -15.17 11.39
N GLU A 46 3.09 -15.00 12.70
CA GLU A 46 2.64 -16.00 13.68
C GLU A 46 1.12 -16.22 13.60
N LEU A 47 0.35 -15.16 13.38
CA LEU A 47 -1.10 -15.27 13.20
C LEU A 47 -1.45 -16.04 11.92
N PHE A 48 -0.76 -15.82 10.81
CA PHE A 48 -0.98 -16.57 9.57
C PHE A 48 -0.73 -18.08 9.74
N GLU A 49 0.27 -18.47 10.53
CA GLU A 49 0.57 -19.87 10.82
C GLU A 49 -0.56 -20.59 11.55
N THR A 50 -1.44 -19.87 12.25
CA THR A 50 -2.60 -20.47 12.93
C THR A 50 -3.68 -20.98 11.98
N GLY A 51 -3.68 -20.54 10.72
CA GLY A 51 -4.72 -20.86 9.74
C GLY A 51 -6.08 -20.22 10.02
N THR A 52 -6.18 -19.28 10.97
CA THR A 52 -7.44 -18.62 11.34
C THR A 52 -7.74 -17.34 10.56
N VAL A 53 -6.77 -16.86 9.77
CA VAL A 53 -6.93 -15.66 8.95
C VAL A 53 -7.63 -16.01 7.64
N ILE A 54 -8.78 -15.39 7.39
CA ILE A 54 -9.54 -15.51 6.14
C ILE A 54 -9.03 -14.51 5.10
N ALA A 55 -8.79 -13.27 5.53
CA ALA A 55 -8.23 -12.21 4.70
C ALA A 55 -7.47 -11.21 5.56
N SER A 56 -6.56 -10.48 4.94
CA SER A 56 -5.82 -9.38 5.56
C SER A 56 -5.66 -8.23 4.58
N GLN A 57 -5.59 -7.01 5.11
CA GLN A 57 -5.38 -5.79 4.33
C GLN A 57 -4.59 -4.80 5.19
N ASP A 58 -3.63 -4.10 4.59
CA ASP A 58 -3.01 -2.95 5.21
C ASP A 58 -3.98 -1.76 5.29
N MET A 59 -3.76 -0.87 6.23
CA MET A 59 -4.52 0.37 6.34
C MET A 59 -3.70 1.51 5.74
N GLY A 60 -3.49 1.49 4.42
CA GLY A 60 -2.78 2.51 3.66
C GLY A 60 -3.68 3.71 3.33
N ALA A 61 -3.73 4.08 2.04
CA ALA A 61 -4.55 5.19 1.55
C ALA A 61 -6.02 5.06 1.98
N ALA A 62 -6.59 6.14 2.51
CA ALA A 62 -7.94 6.20 3.07
C ALA A 62 -8.21 5.20 4.23
N GLY A 63 -7.17 4.67 4.85
CA GLY A 63 -7.18 3.97 6.13
C GLY A 63 -8.20 2.85 6.26
N LEU A 64 -9.10 2.96 7.26
CA LEU A 64 -10.17 1.99 7.49
C LEU A 64 -11.18 1.92 6.36
N THR A 65 -11.44 3.02 5.67
CA THR A 65 -12.41 3.04 4.57
C THR A 65 -11.97 2.11 3.46
N SER A 66 -10.76 2.27 2.93
CA SER A 66 -10.25 1.44 1.83
C SER A 66 -10.06 -0.01 2.26
N SER A 67 -9.35 -0.24 3.38
CA SER A 67 -9.03 -1.59 3.83
C SER A 67 -10.26 -2.46 4.07
N THR A 68 -11.30 -1.90 4.70
CA THR A 68 -12.53 -2.65 4.99
C THR A 68 -13.42 -2.84 3.78
N THR A 69 -13.53 -1.83 2.90
CA THR A 69 -14.35 -1.95 1.69
C THR A 69 -13.72 -2.87 0.66
N GLU A 70 -12.39 -2.83 0.48
CA GLU A 70 -11.71 -3.75 -0.43
C GLU A 70 -11.88 -5.21 -0.04
N VAL A 71 -11.74 -5.52 1.24
CA VAL A 71 -11.95 -6.89 1.75
C VAL A 71 -13.40 -7.32 1.56
N ALA A 72 -14.37 -6.44 1.86
CA ALA A 72 -15.78 -6.74 1.71
C ALA A 72 -16.18 -6.95 0.23
N ILE A 73 -15.69 -6.12 -0.67
CA ILE A 73 -15.93 -6.22 -2.12
C ILE A 73 -15.32 -7.52 -2.67
N LYS A 74 -14.06 -7.80 -2.36
CA LYS A 74 -13.38 -9.06 -2.77
C LYS A 74 -14.07 -10.30 -2.22
N GLY A 75 -14.66 -10.19 -1.02
CA GLY A 75 -15.43 -11.24 -0.37
C GLY A 75 -16.90 -11.33 -0.82
N ASN A 76 -17.35 -10.42 -1.69
CA ASN A 76 -18.76 -10.30 -2.10
C ASN A 76 -19.72 -10.27 -0.91
N CYS A 77 -19.41 -9.47 0.10
CA CYS A 77 -20.18 -9.35 1.36
C CYS A 77 -20.29 -7.89 1.77
N GLY A 78 -21.07 -7.60 2.82
CA GLY A 78 -21.09 -6.29 3.46
C GLY A 78 -20.18 -6.26 4.69
N ILE A 79 -20.03 -5.10 5.30
CA ILE A 79 -19.26 -4.93 6.53
C ILE A 79 -19.94 -3.92 7.47
N GLU A 80 -19.91 -4.23 8.76
CA GLU A 80 -20.36 -3.35 9.83
C GLU A 80 -19.20 -3.04 10.76
N LEU A 81 -18.96 -1.75 11.03
CA LEU A 81 -17.90 -1.25 11.91
C LEU A 81 -18.49 -0.42 13.05
N GLU A 82 -17.85 -0.50 14.23
CA GLU A 82 -18.16 0.35 15.37
C GLU A 82 -16.91 1.17 15.71
N LEU A 83 -16.92 2.48 15.39
CA LEU A 83 -15.78 3.37 15.52
C LEU A 83 -15.33 3.61 16.96
N SER A 84 -16.23 3.51 17.93
CA SER A 84 -15.88 3.66 19.34
C SER A 84 -14.92 2.57 19.84
N LYS A 85 -14.72 1.50 19.06
CA LYS A 85 -13.77 0.42 19.34
C LYS A 85 -12.39 0.64 18.71
N VAL A 86 -12.26 1.65 17.85
CA VAL A 86 -10.97 1.98 17.24
C VAL A 86 -10.09 2.66 18.30
N PRO A 87 -8.88 2.17 18.55
CA PRO A 87 -7.99 2.81 19.50
C PRO A 87 -7.49 4.12 18.93
N LEU A 88 -7.75 5.21 19.63
CA LEU A 88 -7.37 6.54 19.20
C LEU A 88 -6.14 7.03 19.97
N ARG A 89 -5.23 7.71 19.27
CA ARG A 89 -4.09 8.41 19.86
C ARG A 89 -4.45 9.81 20.31
N GLU A 90 -5.48 10.40 19.71
CA GLU A 90 -5.94 11.76 19.95
C GLU A 90 -7.40 11.77 20.37
N GLU A 91 -7.75 12.70 21.28
CA GLU A 91 -9.13 12.91 21.71
C GLU A 91 -9.91 13.74 20.68
N GLY A 92 -11.23 13.57 20.65
CA GLY A 92 -12.13 14.39 19.85
C GLY A 92 -12.00 14.18 18.34
N MET A 93 -11.54 13.01 17.90
CA MET A 93 -11.57 12.68 16.47
C MET A 93 -13.00 12.45 16.00
N GLU A 94 -13.34 13.07 14.87
CA GLU A 94 -14.62 12.88 14.19
C GLU A 94 -14.65 11.54 13.42
N PRO A 95 -15.83 10.97 13.17
CA PRO A 95 -15.96 9.68 12.45
C PRO A 95 -15.21 9.60 11.12
N TRP A 96 -15.24 10.68 10.34
CA TRP A 96 -14.54 10.73 9.05
C TRP A 96 -13.01 10.76 9.21
N GLU A 97 -12.50 11.43 10.24
CA GLU A 97 -11.05 11.42 10.55
C GLU A 97 -10.58 10.01 10.91
N ILE A 98 -11.35 9.29 11.72
CA ILE A 98 -11.05 7.90 12.11
C ILE A 98 -11.05 6.98 10.89
N LEU A 99 -12.01 7.15 9.98
CA LEU A 99 -12.15 6.33 8.78
C LEU A 99 -11.05 6.58 7.75
N LEU A 100 -10.63 7.83 7.57
CA LEU A 100 -9.70 8.26 6.52
C LEU A 100 -8.25 8.40 7.01
N SER A 101 -8.00 8.26 8.31
CA SER A 101 -6.64 8.30 8.87
C SER A 101 -5.75 7.25 8.22
N GLU A 102 -4.55 7.65 7.82
CA GLU A 102 -3.51 6.79 7.23
C GLU A 102 -2.36 6.54 8.22
N SER A 103 -2.62 6.60 9.54
CA SER A 103 -1.61 6.27 10.55
C SER A 103 -0.94 4.95 10.24
N GLN A 104 0.39 4.92 10.32
CA GLN A 104 1.22 3.76 9.96
C GLN A 104 1.08 2.60 10.96
N GLU A 105 1.64 1.44 10.65
CA GLU A 105 1.71 0.21 11.45
C GLU A 105 0.35 -0.30 11.91
N ARG A 106 -0.63 -0.29 11.00
CA ARG A 106 -1.95 -0.86 11.22
C ARG A 106 -2.28 -1.90 10.16
N MET A 107 -2.82 -3.03 10.59
CA MET A 107 -3.30 -4.11 9.73
C MET A 107 -4.74 -4.48 10.11
N LEU A 108 -5.55 -4.72 9.10
CA LEU A 108 -6.87 -5.31 9.23
C LEU A 108 -6.80 -6.81 8.96
N PHE A 109 -7.42 -7.60 9.84
CA PHE A 109 -7.59 -9.04 9.64
C PHE A 109 -9.06 -9.41 9.68
N ILE A 110 -9.48 -10.25 8.76
CA ILE A 110 -10.75 -10.97 8.81
C ILE A 110 -10.43 -12.36 9.34
N LEU A 111 -11.03 -12.71 10.45
CA LEU A 111 -10.70 -13.91 11.20
C LEU A 111 -11.90 -14.86 11.26
N ASP A 112 -11.60 -16.14 11.41
CA ASP A 112 -12.59 -17.10 11.88
C ASP A 112 -13.10 -16.66 13.26
N PRO A 113 -14.43 -16.58 13.47
CA PRO A 113 -15.00 -16.15 14.76
C PRO A 113 -14.48 -16.95 15.97
N TYR A 114 -14.15 -18.21 15.79
CA TYR A 114 -13.62 -19.07 16.86
C TYR A 114 -12.22 -18.67 17.32
N ALA A 115 -11.42 -18.04 16.46
CA ALA A 115 -10.06 -17.61 16.82
C ALA A 115 -10.04 -16.56 17.94
N MET A 116 -11.06 -15.69 17.99
CA MET A 116 -11.20 -14.72 19.08
C MET A 116 -11.71 -15.36 20.37
N ILE A 117 -12.63 -16.32 20.26
CA ILE A 117 -13.19 -17.06 21.42
C ILE A 117 -12.09 -17.84 22.13
N ASN A 118 -11.22 -18.49 21.37
CA ASN A 118 -10.12 -19.30 21.91
C ASN A 118 -8.91 -18.49 22.39
N LYS A 119 -8.98 -17.15 22.33
CA LYS A 119 -7.87 -16.25 22.69
C LYS A 119 -6.57 -16.46 21.88
N THR A 120 -6.62 -17.21 20.78
CA THR A 120 -5.43 -17.44 19.95
C THR A 120 -4.86 -16.12 19.46
N VAL A 121 -5.70 -15.24 18.93
CA VAL A 121 -5.30 -13.94 18.41
C VAL A 121 -4.76 -13.03 19.50
N THR A 122 -5.51 -12.86 20.60
CA THR A 122 -5.09 -12.00 21.71
C THR A 122 -3.76 -12.45 22.31
N ASN A 123 -3.56 -13.76 22.51
CA ASN A 123 -2.31 -14.29 23.06
C ASN A 123 -1.09 -14.00 22.15
N ILE A 124 -1.26 -14.05 20.83
CA ILE A 124 -0.20 -13.71 19.88
C ILE A 124 0.15 -12.22 19.99
N PHE A 125 -0.86 -11.35 19.91
CA PHE A 125 -0.61 -9.91 19.97
C PHE A 125 -0.11 -9.44 21.33
N ASP A 126 -0.59 -10.01 22.42
CA ASP A 126 -0.09 -9.76 23.78
C ASP A 126 1.39 -10.16 23.93
N LYS A 127 1.81 -11.28 23.34
CA LYS A 127 3.22 -11.72 23.32
C LYS A 127 4.15 -10.68 22.68
N TRP A 128 3.66 -9.98 21.66
CA TRP A 128 4.40 -8.96 20.91
C TRP A 128 4.16 -7.53 21.42
N ASP A 129 3.49 -7.38 22.56
CA ASP A 129 3.11 -6.08 23.16
C ASP A 129 2.32 -5.18 22.18
N LEU A 130 1.40 -5.80 21.45
CA LEU A 130 0.58 -5.14 20.44
C LEU A 130 -0.90 -5.18 20.78
N ASP A 131 -1.56 -4.04 20.68
CA ASP A 131 -3.02 -3.95 20.80
C ASP A 131 -3.75 -4.64 19.64
N CYS A 132 -4.84 -5.35 19.96
CA CYS A 132 -5.73 -5.99 19.01
C CYS A 132 -7.19 -5.75 19.39
N PHE A 133 -8.00 -5.22 18.47
CA PHE A 133 -9.39 -4.85 18.72
C PHE A 133 -10.32 -5.44 17.68
N VAL A 134 -11.50 -5.91 18.14
CA VAL A 134 -12.58 -6.33 17.26
C VAL A 134 -13.40 -5.09 16.88
N LEU A 135 -13.26 -4.63 15.65
CA LEU A 135 -13.89 -3.41 15.16
C LEU A 135 -15.29 -3.65 14.60
N GLY A 136 -15.59 -4.87 14.15
CA GLY A 136 -16.85 -5.14 13.47
C GLY A 136 -17.00 -6.57 12.97
N ARG A 137 -17.82 -6.74 11.96
CA ARG A 137 -18.13 -8.05 11.36
C ARG A 137 -18.50 -7.93 9.87
N LEU A 138 -18.29 -9.01 9.14
CA LEU A 138 -18.82 -9.16 7.78
C LEU A 138 -20.33 -9.48 7.83
N THR A 139 -21.08 -9.05 6.82
CA THR A 139 -22.53 -9.24 6.70
C THR A 139 -22.91 -9.68 5.29
N ASN A 140 -24.17 -10.11 5.10
CA ASN A 140 -24.71 -10.49 3.79
C ASN A 140 -25.47 -9.33 3.10
N THR A 141 -25.22 -8.08 3.54
CA THR A 141 -26.04 -6.94 3.10
C THR A 141 -25.47 -6.22 1.88
N ASN A 142 -24.22 -6.49 1.50
CA ASN A 142 -23.46 -5.72 0.48
C ASN A 142 -23.43 -4.21 0.77
N LYS A 143 -23.44 -3.85 2.06
CA LYS A 143 -23.40 -2.47 2.51
C LYS A 143 -22.15 -2.21 3.34
N PHE A 144 -21.71 -0.97 3.32
CA PHE A 144 -20.75 -0.39 4.26
C PHE A 144 -21.55 0.34 5.34
N VAL A 145 -21.58 -0.23 6.53
CA VAL A 145 -22.33 0.32 7.67
C VAL A 145 -21.33 0.67 8.76
N VAL A 146 -21.39 1.92 9.21
CA VAL A 146 -20.52 2.41 10.29
C VAL A 146 -21.38 3.01 11.39
N THR A 147 -21.07 2.59 12.61
CA THR A 147 -21.70 3.12 13.82
C THR A 147 -20.65 3.76 14.72
N GLU A 148 -21.09 4.74 15.50
CA GLU A 148 -20.33 5.33 16.58
C GLU A 148 -21.22 5.41 17.84
N LYS A 149 -20.79 4.75 18.92
CA LYS A 149 -21.56 4.64 20.17
C LYS A 149 -23.00 4.16 19.93
N GLY A 150 -23.15 3.23 19.00
CA GLY A 150 -24.45 2.65 18.63
C GLY A 150 -25.32 3.50 17.71
N LYS A 151 -24.85 4.70 17.29
CA LYS A 151 -25.54 5.55 16.32
C LYS A 151 -24.95 5.32 14.93
N THR A 152 -25.79 5.08 13.93
CA THR A 152 -25.34 4.95 12.54
C THR A 152 -24.85 6.30 12.01
N VAL A 153 -23.59 6.33 11.55
CA VAL A 153 -22.95 7.52 10.94
C VAL A 153 -22.74 7.33 9.43
N CYS A 154 -22.77 6.09 8.94
CA CYS A 154 -22.74 5.77 7.52
C CYS A 154 -23.54 4.49 7.25
N ASP A 155 -24.37 4.48 6.20
CA ASP A 155 -25.07 3.28 5.67
C ASP A 155 -25.22 3.45 4.17
N ILE A 156 -24.27 2.92 3.40
CA ILE A 156 -24.25 3.04 1.94
C ILE A 156 -23.99 1.67 1.28
N PRO A 157 -24.47 1.45 0.06
CA PRO A 157 -24.10 0.28 -0.71
C PRO A 157 -22.59 0.28 -1.02
N LEU A 158 -21.90 -0.85 -0.88
CA LEU A 158 -20.47 -0.98 -1.22
C LEU A 158 -20.17 -0.57 -2.67
N LYS A 159 -21.10 -0.85 -3.58
CA LYS A 159 -20.98 -0.44 -4.99
C LYS A 159 -20.75 1.08 -5.17
N THR A 160 -21.19 1.89 -4.23
CA THR A 160 -20.97 3.36 -4.27
C THR A 160 -19.51 3.73 -4.07
N LEU A 161 -18.75 2.86 -3.40
CA LEU A 161 -17.32 3.03 -3.11
C LEU A 161 -16.42 2.32 -4.12
N GLU A 162 -16.98 1.52 -5.03
CA GLU A 162 -16.24 0.93 -6.14
C GLU A 162 -15.87 2.02 -7.15
N ALA A 163 -14.62 2.00 -7.61
CA ALA A 163 -14.21 2.86 -8.70
C ALA A 163 -15.04 2.53 -9.96
N PRO A 164 -15.71 3.50 -10.58
CA PRO A 164 -16.45 3.24 -11.79
C PRO A 164 -15.48 2.84 -12.92
N GLU A 165 -15.87 1.87 -13.75
CA GLU A 165 -15.18 1.61 -15.01
C GLU A 165 -15.31 2.83 -15.93
N LEU A 166 -14.31 3.69 -15.88
CA LEU A 166 -14.26 4.87 -16.73
C LEU A 166 -13.61 4.50 -18.08
N SER A 167 -14.45 4.27 -19.09
CA SER A 167 -13.98 4.30 -20.47
C SER A 167 -13.83 5.77 -20.90
N ARG A 168 -12.62 6.31 -20.80
CA ARG A 168 -12.31 7.62 -21.38
C ARG A 168 -11.81 7.40 -22.79
N PRO A 169 -12.43 8.01 -23.83
CA PRO A 169 -11.84 8.03 -25.14
C PRO A 169 -10.49 8.76 -25.07
N HIS A 170 -9.42 8.05 -25.37
CA HIS A 170 -8.11 8.67 -25.48
C HIS A 170 -8.09 9.55 -26.72
N THR A 171 -8.10 10.85 -26.54
CA THR A 171 -7.74 11.78 -27.60
C THR A 171 -6.22 11.74 -27.71
N ILE A 172 -5.71 10.96 -28.64
CA ILE A 172 -4.30 11.09 -29.04
C ILE A 172 -4.21 12.44 -29.70
N ASN A 173 -3.70 13.45 -29.01
CA ASN A 173 -3.35 14.70 -29.64
C ASN A 173 -2.25 14.37 -30.65
N PRO A 174 -2.44 14.63 -31.97
CA PRO A 174 -1.38 14.45 -32.94
C PRO A 174 -0.24 15.39 -32.53
N ILE A 175 0.86 14.80 -32.17
CA ILE A 175 2.03 15.52 -31.68
C ILE A 175 2.70 16.12 -32.88
N GLY A 176 2.88 17.43 -32.81
CA GLY A 176 4.01 18.05 -33.47
C GLY A 176 5.30 17.35 -33.04
N GLU A 177 6.34 17.43 -33.82
CA GLU A 177 7.63 16.77 -33.55
C GLU A 177 7.98 16.77 -32.07
N LEU A 178 8.27 15.58 -31.52
CA LEU A 178 8.78 15.46 -30.16
C LEU A 178 9.91 16.48 -30.01
N PRO A 179 9.85 17.37 -29.00
CA PRO A 179 10.99 18.23 -28.73
C PRO A 179 12.13 17.31 -28.31
N PHE A 180 12.98 16.95 -29.27
CA PHE A 180 14.20 16.21 -29.01
C PHE A 180 15.18 17.20 -28.38
N ALA A 181 14.92 17.57 -27.14
CA ALA A 181 15.97 18.15 -26.31
C ALA A 181 16.78 16.98 -25.77
N PRO A 182 18.05 16.85 -26.14
CA PRO A 182 18.91 15.91 -25.43
C PRO A 182 18.92 16.36 -23.99
N ILE A 183 18.34 15.55 -23.10
CA ILE A 183 18.46 15.74 -21.66
C ILE A 183 19.91 15.39 -21.37
N ILE A 184 20.79 16.41 -21.41
CA ILE A 184 22.15 16.28 -20.93
C ILE A 184 22.03 16.23 -19.40
N THR A 185 21.85 15.05 -18.87
CA THR A 185 21.89 14.82 -17.44
C THR A 185 23.34 14.54 -17.04
N ASP A 186 24.11 15.59 -16.88
CA ASP A 186 25.42 15.53 -16.23
C ASP A 186 25.28 15.52 -14.69
N PHE A 187 24.07 15.13 -14.23
CA PHE A 187 23.79 15.02 -12.81
C PHE A 187 24.39 13.71 -12.27
N ASN A 188 25.41 13.84 -11.46
CA ASN A 188 25.91 12.71 -10.70
C ASN A 188 24.89 12.35 -9.61
N MET A 189 24.05 11.35 -9.88
CA MET A 189 23.01 10.87 -8.97
C MET A 189 23.53 9.92 -7.89
N LYS A 190 24.84 9.73 -7.75
CA LYS A 190 25.44 8.83 -6.76
C LYS A 190 24.98 9.13 -5.35
N TRP A 191 24.83 10.40 -4.99
CA TRP A 191 24.37 10.82 -3.66
C TRP A 191 23.02 10.23 -3.27
N VAL A 192 22.17 9.85 -4.24
CA VAL A 192 20.85 9.24 -3.96
C VAL A 192 21.01 7.86 -3.36
N TRP A 193 21.91 7.03 -3.88
CA TRP A 193 22.03 5.64 -3.42
C TRP A 193 23.23 5.39 -2.52
N GLU A 194 24.29 6.23 -2.55
CA GLU A 194 25.49 6.08 -1.70
C GLU A 194 25.18 6.22 -0.21
N GLN A 195 24.07 6.86 0.16
CA GLN A 195 23.60 6.96 1.53
C GLN A 195 22.98 5.67 2.09
N TYR A 196 22.67 4.69 1.24
CA TYR A 196 22.05 3.44 1.65
C TYR A 196 23.04 2.28 1.59
N ASP A 197 22.92 1.36 2.56
CA ASP A 197 23.68 0.11 2.54
C ASP A 197 23.07 -0.88 1.56
N SER A 198 23.74 -1.11 0.44
CA SER A 198 23.34 -2.07 -0.58
C SER A 198 23.60 -3.52 -0.19
N GLN A 199 24.32 -3.76 0.90
CA GLN A 199 24.75 -5.09 1.35
C GLN A 199 24.00 -5.57 2.59
N VAL A 200 22.89 -4.91 2.95
CA VAL A 200 22.06 -5.32 4.08
C VAL A 200 21.77 -6.81 4.01
N MET A 201 22.00 -7.52 5.12
CA MET A 201 21.87 -8.98 5.25
C MET A 201 22.82 -9.81 4.36
N GLY A 202 23.73 -9.21 3.60
CA GLY A 202 24.74 -9.91 2.80
C GLY A 202 24.21 -10.75 1.63
N ASN A 203 22.99 -10.49 1.17
CA ASN A 203 22.36 -11.27 0.09
C ASN A 203 22.41 -10.61 -1.28
N THR A 204 22.94 -9.40 -1.39
CA THR A 204 23.06 -8.69 -2.67
C THR A 204 24.16 -9.32 -3.53
N ILE A 205 23.83 -9.74 -4.74
CA ILE A 205 24.75 -10.27 -5.73
C ILE A 205 25.18 -9.18 -6.71
N GLN A 206 24.19 -8.39 -7.17
CA GLN A 206 24.38 -7.28 -8.12
C GLN A 206 23.46 -6.13 -7.70
N CYS A 207 24.04 -4.94 -7.62
CA CYS A 207 23.32 -3.71 -7.29
C CYS A 207 23.93 -2.55 -8.07
N PHE A 208 23.57 -1.32 -7.78
CA PHE A 208 23.95 -0.07 -8.42
C PHE A 208 24.89 -0.22 -9.64
N HIS A 209 24.78 0.61 -10.62
CA HIS A 209 25.52 0.62 -11.88
C HIS A 209 25.12 -0.47 -12.88
N ASP A 210 24.48 -1.56 -12.41
CA ASP A 210 24.02 -2.65 -13.26
C ASP A 210 22.52 -2.87 -13.09
N ASP A 211 21.84 -3.08 -14.20
CA ASP A 211 20.43 -3.43 -14.23
C ASP A 211 20.29 -4.81 -14.91
N PRO A 212 19.63 -5.75 -14.27
CA PRO A 212 18.81 -5.70 -13.05
C PRO A 212 19.60 -5.82 -11.74
N ALA A 213 19.01 -5.42 -10.61
CA ALA A 213 19.50 -5.79 -9.28
C ALA A 213 19.23 -7.28 -9.02
N ILE A 214 20.18 -7.97 -8.36
CA ILE A 214 20.07 -9.42 -8.09
C ILE A 214 20.32 -9.66 -6.60
N VAL A 215 19.36 -10.32 -5.95
CA VAL A 215 19.41 -10.66 -4.52
C VAL A 215 19.23 -12.17 -4.33
N ARG A 216 20.12 -12.76 -3.54
CA ARG A 216 20.08 -14.19 -3.20
C ARG A 216 18.91 -14.49 -2.27
N ILE A 217 18.21 -15.60 -2.51
CA ILE A 217 17.24 -16.13 -1.57
C ILE A 217 18.00 -16.94 -0.51
N PRO A 218 17.93 -16.56 0.78
CA PRO A 218 18.61 -17.27 1.85
C PRO A 218 18.31 -18.78 1.85
N ASN A 219 19.29 -19.58 2.23
CA ASN A 219 19.20 -21.05 2.32
C ASN A 219 18.80 -21.75 1.00
N SER A 220 19.03 -21.12 -0.14
CA SER A 220 18.73 -21.68 -1.45
C SER A 220 19.85 -21.41 -2.47
N LYS A 221 19.77 -22.08 -3.63
CA LYS A 221 20.63 -21.79 -4.81
C LYS A 221 19.94 -20.82 -5.78
N LYS A 222 18.87 -20.14 -5.34
CA LYS A 222 18.07 -19.24 -6.16
C LYS A 222 18.39 -17.79 -5.83
N ALA A 223 18.11 -16.92 -6.78
CA ALA A 223 18.15 -15.48 -6.62
C ALA A 223 16.92 -14.87 -7.31
N ILE A 224 16.57 -13.64 -6.91
CA ILE A 224 15.57 -12.82 -7.56
C ILE A 224 16.29 -11.71 -8.29
N ALA A 225 15.99 -11.53 -9.57
CA ALA A 225 16.40 -10.39 -10.36
C ALA A 225 15.24 -9.39 -10.46
N MET A 226 15.51 -8.13 -10.23
CA MET A 226 14.52 -7.05 -10.23
C MET A 226 15.02 -5.90 -11.08
N THR A 227 14.17 -5.37 -11.94
CA THR A 227 14.46 -4.20 -12.76
C THR A 227 13.29 -3.22 -12.71
N THR A 228 13.58 -1.94 -12.83
CA THR A 228 12.57 -0.88 -12.90
C THR A 228 12.83 -0.02 -14.13
N ASN A 229 11.78 0.42 -14.77
CA ASN A 229 11.88 1.33 -15.89
C ASN A 229 10.68 2.27 -15.97
N SER A 230 10.89 3.48 -16.42
CA SER A 230 9.83 4.46 -16.65
C SER A 230 10.22 5.38 -17.81
N ASN A 231 9.22 5.88 -18.54
CA ASN A 231 9.41 6.93 -19.53
C ASN A 231 8.15 7.79 -19.61
N VAL A 232 8.08 8.79 -18.72
CA VAL A 232 6.92 9.68 -18.59
C VAL A 232 6.62 10.39 -19.89
N GLN A 233 7.63 10.92 -20.59
CA GLN A 233 7.44 11.65 -21.84
C GLN A 233 6.82 10.75 -22.91
N LEU A 234 7.40 9.57 -23.14
CA LEU A 234 6.88 8.64 -24.14
C LEU A 234 5.46 8.17 -23.80
N CYS A 235 5.18 7.89 -22.53
CA CYS A 235 3.87 7.47 -22.08
C CYS A 235 2.83 8.58 -22.17
N ASN A 236 3.21 9.82 -21.94
CA ASN A 236 2.32 10.97 -22.13
C ASN A 236 1.87 11.12 -23.57
N TYR A 237 2.78 10.90 -24.51
CA TYR A 237 2.48 11.03 -25.95
C TYR A 237 1.87 9.75 -26.56
N TYR A 238 2.38 8.60 -26.21
CA TYR A 238 2.01 7.29 -26.76
C TYR A 238 1.82 6.25 -25.66
N PRO A 239 0.76 6.34 -24.84
CA PRO A 239 0.61 5.52 -23.64
C PRO A 239 0.81 4.03 -23.90
N LYS A 240 0.10 3.49 -24.90
CA LYS A 240 0.19 2.06 -25.23
C LYS A 240 1.59 1.65 -25.69
N LYS A 241 2.17 2.38 -26.66
CA LYS A 241 3.51 2.06 -27.17
C LYS A 241 4.59 2.31 -26.13
N GLY A 242 4.42 3.34 -25.29
CA GLY A 242 5.32 3.65 -24.19
C GLY A 242 5.41 2.51 -23.19
N ILE A 243 4.27 1.99 -22.76
CA ILE A 243 4.23 0.84 -21.84
C ILE A 243 4.78 -0.43 -22.49
N GLU A 244 4.43 -0.72 -23.75
CA GLU A 244 5.00 -1.86 -24.49
C GLU A 244 6.53 -1.79 -24.55
N LEU A 245 7.10 -0.62 -24.81
CA LEU A 245 8.55 -0.44 -24.84
C LEU A 245 9.17 -0.64 -23.44
N ILE A 246 8.60 -0.03 -22.41
CA ILE A 246 9.08 -0.13 -21.02
C ILE A 246 9.10 -1.60 -20.57
N ILE A 247 8.03 -2.33 -20.82
CA ILE A 247 7.94 -3.76 -20.51
C ILE A 247 9.04 -4.55 -21.25
N ASN A 248 9.22 -4.30 -22.55
CA ASN A 248 10.25 -4.99 -23.33
C ASN A 248 11.67 -4.68 -22.84
N LEU A 249 11.94 -3.45 -22.40
CA LEU A 249 13.23 -3.10 -21.82
C LEU A 249 13.47 -3.84 -20.49
N CYS A 250 12.45 -3.93 -19.65
CA CYS A 250 12.53 -4.71 -18.41
C CYS A 250 12.76 -6.21 -18.70
N TYR A 251 12.03 -6.80 -19.64
CA TYR A 251 12.25 -8.19 -20.06
C TYR A 251 13.67 -8.42 -20.54
N GLY A 252 14.15 -7.57 -21.44
CA GLY A 252 15.52 -7.66 -21.96
C GLY A 252 16.59 -7.53 -20.87
N ALA A 253 16.37 -6.70 -19.86
CA ALA A 253 17.27 -6.58 -18.72
C ALA A 253 17.34 -7.89 -17.93
N LEU A 254 16.20 -8.52 -17.63
CA LEU A 254 16.14 -9.78 -16.91
C LEU A 254 16.76 -10.95 -17.73
N GLU A 255 16.49 -11.00 -19.03
CA GLU A 255 17.06 -12.03 -19.91
C GLU A 255 18.58 -11.96 -20.00
N ARG A 256 19.18 -10.75 -19.99
CA ARG A 256 20.64 -10.58 -20.02
C ARG A 256 21.37 -11.25 -18.87
N VAL A 257 20.71 -11.41 -17.72
CA VAL A 257 21.27 -12.11 -16.55
C VAL A 257 20.75 -13.54 -16.41
N GLY A 258 20.05 -14.06 -17.44
CA GLY A 258 19.50 -15.42 -17.44
C GLY A 258 18.29 -15.59 -16.52
N ALA A 259 17.67 -14.51 -16.08
CA ALA A 259 16.47 -14.57 -15.23
C ALA A 259 15.21 -14.77 -16.08
N LYS A 260 14.26 -15.55 -15.53
CA LYS A 260 12.94 -15.73 -16.14
C LYS A 260 11.97 -14.72 -15.52
N PRO A 261 11.33 -13.85 -16.32
CA PRO A 261 10.29 -12.95 -15.82
C PRO A 261 9.14 -13.74 -15.19
N LEU A 262 8.71 -13.35 -13.99
CA LEU A 262 7.66 -14.01 -13.22
C LEU A 262 6.45 -13.13 -13.00
N GLY A 263 6.63 -11.84 -12.90
CA GLY A 263 5.57 -10.90 -12.62
C GLY A 263 6.00 -9.46 -12.87
N ILE A 264 5.01 -8.58 -12.90
CA ILE A 264 5.16 -7.13 -13.06
C ILE A 264 4.33 -6.46 -11.96
N THR A 265 4.89 -5.42 -11.36
CA THR A 265 4.16 -4.45 -10.56
C THR A 265 4.18 -3.10 -11.25
N ASN A 266 3.18 -2.29 -11.04
CA ASN A 266 3.16 -0.93 -11.53
C ASN A 266 2.98 0.06 -10.37
N CYS A 267 3.54 1.25 -10.55
CA CYS A 267 3.31 2.40 -9.69
C CYS A 267 2.97 3.57 -10.63
N LEU A 268 1.71 3.98 -10.60
CA LEU A 268 1.18 5.02 -11.48
C LEU A 268 0.90 6.27 -10.64
N ASN A 269 1.85 7.18 -10.60
CA ASN A 269 1.72 8.49 -9.96
C ASN A 269 1.77 9.56 -11.05
N PHE A 270 0.62 10.20 -11.30
CA PHE A 270 0.45 11.24 -12.32
C PHE A 270 -0.03 12.54 -11.67
#